data_b47bf0716c659c6bacb75b87ad662524
#
_entry.id   b47bf0716c659c6bacb75b87ad662524
#
_cell.length_a   1.000
_cell.length_b   1.000
_cell.length_c   1.000
_cell.angle_alpha   90.00
_cell.angle_beta   90.00
_cell.angle_gamma   90.00
#
_symmetry.space_group_name_H-M   'P 1'
#
loop_
_entity.id
_entity.type
_entity.pdbx_description
1 polymer ?
#
loop_
_entity_poly.entity_id
_entity_poly.type
_entity_poly.pdbx_seq_one_letter_code
_entity_poly.pdbx_strand_id
1 'polypeptide(L)'
;MDDKKKHKQIKLVLDNENQTEEYANFAVATHSPAEFVIDFFRILPGISQAKVKSRIIMSPVHLKTLSRALQDNIKKYEEKFGEIEIKGDSKSPTFNFPDDVLPN
;
A
#
# COMPACT_ATOMS: atom_id res chain seq x y z
N MET A 1 20.78 -14.25 -30.86
CA MET A 1 20.69 -13.55 -29.99
C MET A 1 19.99 -14.02 -28.91
N ASP A 2 20.19 -13.69 -28.00
CA ASP A 2 19.67 -14.30 -26.89
C ASP A 2 19.15 -13.26 -25.98
N ASP A 3 17.88 -13.30 -25.76
CA ASP A 3 17.27 -12.33 -24.92
C ASP A 3 17.70 -12.45 -23.49
N LYS A 4 18.19 -13.59 -23.09
CA LYS A 4 18.64 -13.76 -21.73
C LYS A 4 19.75 -12.83 -21.38
N LYS A 5 20.54 -12.45 -22.35
CA LYS A 5 21.65 -11.56 -22.09
C LYS A 5 21.21 -10.16 -21.75
N LYS A 6 19.96 -9.85 -22.05
CA LYS A 6 19.45 -8.52 -21.78
C LYS A 6 18.82 -8.37 -20.44
N HIS A 7 18.67 -9.47 -19.74
CA HIS A 7 18.09 -9.42 -18.40
C HIS A 7 19.18 -9.10 -17.42
N LYS A 8 19.07 -7.95 -16.82
CA LYS A 8 19.98 -7.57 -15.78
C LYS A 8 19.42 -8.02 -14.47
N GLN A 9 20.26 -8.56 -13.63
CA GLN A 9 19.88 -8.87 -12.27
C GLN A 9 19.98 -7.61 -11.46
N ILE A 10 18.89 -7.21 -10.88
CA ILE A 10 18.85 -6.05 -10.02
C ILE A 10 18.78 -6.56 -8.60
N LYS A 11 19.76 -6.18 -7.82
CA LYS A 11 19.81 -6.60 -6.44
C LYS A 11 19.04 -5.63 -5.58
N LEU A 12 18.08 -6.13 -4.83
CA LEU A 12 17.29 -5.31 -3.94
C LEU A 12 17.98 -5.28 -2.58
N VAL A 13 18.31 -4.10 -2.14
CA VAL A 13 19.04 -3.95 -0.89
C VAL A 13 18.30 -2.97 0.01
N LEU A 14 18.57 -3.09 1.29
CA LEU A 14 18.04 -2.20 2.30
C LEU A 14 19.10 -1.12 2.55
N ASP A 15 18.70 0.13 2.36
CA ASP A 15 19.60 1.25 2.59
C ASP A 15 19.46 1.67 4.04
N ASN A 16 20.33 1.15 4.89
CA ASN A 16 20.20 1.36 6.32
C ASN A 16 20.44 2.78 6.75
N GLU A 17 21.12 3.56 5.94
CA GLU A 17 21.41 4.94 6.32
C GLU A 17 20.26 5.88 6.05
N ASN A 18 19.50 5.60 5.00
CA ASN A 18 18.44 6.50 4.59
C ASN A 18 17.06 5.92 4.79
N GLN A 19 16.99 4.74 5.32
CA GLN A 19 15.72 4.05 5.43
C GLN A 19 15.04 4.37 6.74
N THR A 20 13.76 4.71 6.68
CA THR A 20 12.94 4.82 7.86
C THR A 20 11.78 3.85 7.72
N GLU A 21 11.52 3.15 8.79
CA GLU A 21 10.37 2.26 8.84
C GLU A 21 9.17 3.04 9.30
N GLU A 22 8.06 2.89 8.60
CA GLU A 22 6.85 3.60 8.94
C GLU A 22 5.76 2.59 9.27
N TYR A 23 5.08 2.83 10.35
CA TYR A 23 3.91 2.04 10.72
C TYR A 23 2.67 2.74 10.18
N ALA A 24 1.84 1.99 9.47
CA ALA A 24 0.58 2.51 8.96
C ALA A 24 -0.52 1.52 9.30
N ASN A 25 -1.66 2.05 9.73
CA ASN A 25 -2.80 1.21 10.03
C ASN A 25 -4.02 1.56 9.18
N PHE A 26 -3.84 2.44 8.20
CA PHE A 26 -4.91 2.79 7.29
C PHE A 26 -4.29 3.27 5.98
N ALA A 27 -4.95 2.97 4.88
CA ALA A 27 -4.47 3.41 3.58
C ALA A 27 -5.66 3.74 2.69
N VAL A 28 -5.47 4.73 1.82
CA VAL A 28 -6.46 5.13 0.83
C VAL A 28 -5.81 5.02 -0.53
N ALA A 29 -6.49 4.35 -1.44
CA ALA A 29 -6.01 4.23 -2.81
C ALA A 29 -6.97 4.97 -3.72
N THR A 30 -6.42 5.89 -4.51
CA THR A 30 -7.18 6.63 -5.51
C THR A 30 -6.47 6.52 -6.84
N HIS A 31 -7.12 6.94 -7.91
CA HIS A 31 -6.53 6.76 -9.23
C HIS A 31 -7.03 7.81 -10.21
N SER A 32 -6.23 7.99 -11.23
CA SER A 32 -6.60 8.65 -12.47
C SER A 32 -6.30 7.66 -13.59
N PRO A 33 -6.59 7.98 -14.86
CA PRO A 33 -6.23 7.05 -15.93
C PRO A 33 -4.74 6.76 -16.01
N ALA A 34 -3.90 7.66 -15.54
CA ALA A 34 -2.45 7.53 -15.70
C ALA A 34 -1.78 6.84 -14.52
N GLU A 35 -2.33 6.94 -13.31
CA GLU A 35 -1.60 6.46 -12.16
C GLU A 35 -2.51 6.22 -10.97
N PHE A 36 -1.99 5.44 -10.03
CA PHE A 36 -2.61 5.23 -8.74
C PHE A 36 -1.82 5.95 -7.68
N VAL A 37 -2.54 6.46 -6.69
CA VAL A 37 -1.93 7.11 -5.54
C VAL A 37 -2.37 6.35 -4.30
N ILE A 38 -1.39 5.90 -3.52
CA ILE A 38 -1.68 5.20 -2.27
C ILE A 38 -1.16 6.08 -1.14
N ASP A 39 -2.07 6.50 -0.28
CA ASP A 39 -1.72 7.31 0.88
C ASP A 39 -1.81 6.44 2.12
N PHE A 40 -0.75 6.42 2.89
CA PHE A 40 -0.69 5.65 4.13
C PHE A 40 -0.82 6.58 5.32
N PHE A 41 -1.60 6.13 6.29
CA PHE A 41 -1.91 6.92 7.47
C PHE A 41 -1.66 6.12 8.74
N ARG A 42 -1.39 6.83 9.79
CA ARG A 42 -1.40 6.27 11.13
C ARG A 42 -2.52 6.95 11.89
N ILE A 43 -3.57 6.20 12.15
CA ILE A 43 -4.74 6.70 12.86
C ILE A 43 -4.57 6.39 14.33
N LEU A 44 -4.64 7.42 15.16
CA LEU A 44 -4.50 7.26 16.60
C LEU A 44 -5.82 7.59 17.27
N PRO A 45 -6.10 6.97 18.42
CA PRO A 45 -7.33 7.29 19.14
C PRO A 45 -7.38 8.75 19.51
N GLY A 46 -8.57 9.33 19.39
CA GLY A 46 -8.79 10.71 19.84
C GLY A 46 -8.34 11.80 18.90
N ILE A 47 -7.77 11.45 17.75
CA ILE A 47 -7.38 12.49 16.80
C ILE A 47 -8.57 12.86 15.93
N SER A 48 -8.62 14.14 15.53
CA SER A 48 -9.66 14.61 14.63
C SER A 48 -9.17 14.69 13.20
N GLN A 49 -7.87 14.64 12.98
CA GLN A 49 -7.28 14.69 11.65
C GLN A 49 -6.13 13.71 11.59
N ALA A 50 -6.02 13.01 10.47
CA ALA A 50 -4.87 12.16 10.20
C ALA A 50 -4.18 12.69 8.96
N LYS A 51 -2.88 12.90 9.07
CA LYS A 51 -2.08 13.39 7.95
C LYS A 51 -1.47 12.23 7.21
N VAL A 52 -1.26 12.42 5.92
CA VAL A 52 -0.60 11.41 5.11
C VAL A 52 0.81 11.20 5.65
N LYS A 53 1.13 9.96 6.01
CA LYS A 53 2.48 9.59 6.42
C LYS A 53 3.38 9.40 5.21
N SER A 54 2.88 8.70 4.23
CA SER A 54 3.61 8.40 3.02
C SER A 54 2.66 8.35 1.85
N ARG A 55 3.06 8.91 0.75
CA ARG A 55 2.29 8.85 -0.48
C ARG A 55 3.14 8.16 -1.54
N ILE A 56 2.59 7.11 -2.12
CA ILE A 56 3.28 6.34 -3.15
C ILE A 56 2.45 6.42 -4.43
N ILE A 57 3.11 6.77 -5.52
CA ILE A 57 2.45 6.87 -6.82
C ILE A 57 2.99 5.76 -7.70
N MET A 58 2.09 5.01 -8.31
CA MET A 58 2.47 3.87 -9.15
C MET A 58 1.65 3.87 -10.41
N SER A 59 2.26 3.38 -11.49
CA SER A 59 1.50 3.16 -12.71
C SER A 59 0.48 2.05 -12.51
N PRO A 60 -0.58 2.00 -13.32
CA PRO A 60 -1.56 0.95 -13.17
C PRO A 60 -0.99 -0.46 -13.28
N VAL A 61 -0.04 -0.67 -14.19
CA VAL A 61 0.57 -1.98 -14.35
C VAL A 61 1.32 -2.39 -13.11
N HIS A 62 2.10 -1.47 -12.57
CA HIS A 62 2.91 -1.78 -11.40
C HIS A 62 2.04 -1.97 -10.15
N LEU A 63 0.96 -1.22 -10.06
CA LEU A 63 0.06 -1.42 -8.94
C LEU A 63 -0.62 -2.78 -9.02
N LYS A 64 -1.01 -3.19 -10.23
CA LYS A 64 -1.65 -4.50 -10.37
C LYS A 64 -0.68 -5.61 -9.98
N THR A 65 0.58 -5.46 -10.36
CA THR A 65 1.62 -6.41 -9.97
C THR A 65 1.77 -6.45 -8.44
N LEU A 66 1.79 -5.28 -7.82
CA LEU A 66 1.87 -5.21 -6.37
C LEU A 66 0.68 -5.89 -5.72
N SER A 67 -0.51 -5.65 -6.25
CA SER A 67 -1.73 -6.24 -5.71
C SER A 67 -1.65 -7.77 -5.71
N ARG A 68 -1.14 -8.33 -6.80
CA ARG A 68 -1.00 -9.78 -6.89
C ARG A 68 0.00 -10.31 -5.87
N ALA A 69 1.11 -9.59 -5.71
CA ALA A 69 2.11 -9.99 -4.73
C ALA A 69 1.55 -9.94 -3.32
N LEU A 70 0.75 -8.92 -3.02
CA LEU A 70 0.13 -8.82 -1.70
C LEU A 70 -0.86 -9.95 -1.47
N GLN A 71 -1.69 -10.25 -2.47
CA GLN A 71 -2.64 -11.35 -2.35
C GLN A 71 -1.94 -12.68 -2.11
N ASP A 72 -0.83 -12.89 -2.83
CA ASP A 72 -0.08 -14.12 -2.68
C ASP A 72 0.51 -14.25 -1.29
N ASN A 73 1.06 -13.16 -0.77
CA ASN A 73 1.62 -13.18 0.58
C ASN A 73 0.56 -13.35 1.65
N ILE A 74 -0.60 -12.73 1.46
CA ILE A 74 -1.70 -12.91 2.41
C ILE A 74 -2.12 -14.37 2.43
N LYS A 75 -2.19 -15.00 1.26
CA LYS A 75 -2.56 -16.40 1.19
C LYS A 75 -1.56 -17.28 1.94
N LYS A 76 -0.28 -17.01 1.75
CA LYS A 76 0.75 -17.78 2.45
C LYS A 76 0.67 -17.57 3.95
N TYR A 77 0.39 -16.36 4.37
CA TYR A 77 0.22 -16.08 5.78
C TYR A 77 -0.95 -16.87 6.36
N GLU A 78 -2.08 -16.85 5.65
CA GLU A 78 -3.28 -17.48 6.16
C GLU A 78 -3.15 -18.99 6.18
N GLU A 79 -2.39 -19.57 5.26
CA GLU A 79 -2.14 -21.00 5.29
C GLU A 79 -1.33 -21.41 6.51
N LYS A 80 -0.48 -20.53 7.00
CA LYS A 80 0.39 -20.86 8.12
C LYS A 80 -0.19 -20.46 9.45
N PHE A 81 -0.89 -19.33 9.51
CA PHE A 81 -1.31 -18.76 10.78
C PHE A 81 -2.83 -18.65 10.94
N GLY A 82 -3.58 -18.97 9.89
CA GLY A 82 -5.02 -18.87 9.96
C GLY A 82 -5.53 -17.63 9.27
N GLU A 83 -6.82 -17.62 9.05
CA GLU A 83 -7.48 -16.55 8.31
C GLU A 83 -7.39 -15.22 9.02
N ILE A 84 -7.08 -14.17 8.26
CA ILE A 84 -7.08 -12.81 8.78
C ILE A 84 -8.53 -12.34 8.76
N GLU A 85 -9.05 -12.02 9.94
CA GLU A 85 -10.42 -11.54 10.03
C GLU A 85 -10.44 -10.04 9.92
N ILE A 86 -11.23 -9.55 8.98
CA ILE A 86 -11.45 -8.13 8.84
C ILE A 86 -12.73 -7.81 9.58
N LYS A 87 -12.61 -7.08 10.69
CA LYS A 87 -13.76 -6.78 11.51
C LYS A 87 -14.39 -5.48 11.06
N GLY A 88 -15.60 -5.59 10.52
CA GLY A 88 -16.41 -4.42 10.25
C GLY A 88 -17.15 -4.10 11.53
N ASP A 89 -16.78 -3.01 12.15
CA ASP A 89 -17.30 -2.65 13.43
C ASP A 89 -18.17 -1.41 13.29
N SER A 90 -19.37 -1.46 13.85
CA SER A 90 -20.24 -0.30 13.80
C SER A 90 -19.65 0.89 14.56
N LYS A 91 -18.63 0.64 15.36
CA LYS A 91 -17.93 1.68 16.09
C LYS A 91 -16.72 2.21 15.34
N SER A 92 -16.50 1.72 14.15
CA SER A 92 -15.38 2.21 13.36
C SER A 92 -15.55 3.69 13.07
N PRO A 93 -14.46 4.44 13.09
CA PRO A 93 -14.56 5.87 12.80
C PRO A 93 -14.98 6.12 11.37
N THR A 94 -15.62 7.25 11.18
CA THR A 94 -15.98 7.71 9.85
C THR A 94 -14.83 8.52 9.29
N PHE A 95 -14.56 8.37 8.01
CA PHE A 95 -13.47 9.09 7.37
C PHE A 95 -14.03 10.05 6.35
N ASN A 96 -13.57 11.30 6.42
CA ASN A 96 -13.89 12.31 5.42
C ASN A 96 -12.69 12.48 4.50
N PHE A 97 -12.93 12.34 3.20
CA PHE A 97 -11.85 12.47 2.23
C PHE A 97 -12.03 13.77 1.47
N PRO A 98 -11.02 14.65 1.46
CA PRO A 98 -11.09 15.85 0.64
C PRO A 98 -11.25 15.50 -0.83
N ASP A 99 -11.89 16.37 -1.57
CA ASP A 99 -12.12 16.12 -2.99
C ASP A 99 -10.83 15.93 -3.76
N ASP A 100 -9.77 16.59 -3.33
CA ASP A 100 -8.50 16.47 -4.03
C ASP A 100 -7.77 15.17 -3.74
N VAL A 101 -8.22 14.39 -2.77
CA VAL A 101 -7.67 13.06 -2.50
C VAL A 101 -8.34 12.01 -3.35
N LEU A 102 -9.61 12.24 -3.71
CA LEU A 102 -10.39 11.29 -4.49
C LEU A 102 -10.53 11.83 -5.90
N PRO A 103 -9.67 11.39 -6.82
CA PRO A 103 -9.68 11.95 -8.18
C PRO A 103 -10.96 11.66 -8.94
N ASN A 104 -11.70 10.66 -8.56
CA ASN A 104 -12.97 10.38 -9.22
C ASN A 104 -13.99 9.95 -8.21
#